data_5c53b6654d6c22b051eaed6a88919bbf
#
_entry.id   5c53b6654d6c22b051eaed6a88919bbf
#
_cell.length_a   1.000
_cell.length_b   1.000
_cell.length_c   1.000
_cell.angle_alpha   90.00
_cell.angle_beta   90.00
_cell.angle_gamma   90.00
#
_symmetry.space_group_name_H-M   'P 1'
#
loop_
_entity.id
_entity.type
_entity.pdbx_description
1 polymer ?
#
loop_
_entity_poly.entity_id
_entity_poly.type
_entity_poly.pdbx_seq_one_letter_code
_entity_poly.pdbx_strand_id
1 'polypeptide(L)'
;MSEEEMIKAILKGNQKAFKLLVDNYQLMVVNTCHAFVHDRDEAEDIAQDVFIQVFESLGKFRFESKLSTWLYRIAVNRSINHCKSPRGRAIKVDIESWKQQEVAQSPEMPQQQLLEEQEQLELLHRAIDQLPENQRTALILNKYEELSYKEIAEVMGVTLSSVESLLFRAKNNLEKIFNTK
;
A
#
# COMPACT_ATOMS: atom_id res chain seq x y z
N MET A 1 23.57 -10.22 10.01
CA MET A 1 23.66 -10.50 8.57
C MET A 1 23.25 -9.22 7.86
N SER A 2 24.09 -8.67 6.99
CA SER A 2 23.74 -7.49 6.19
C SER A 2 22.71 -7.85 5.12
N GLU A 3 21.99 -6.83 4.55
CA GLU A 3 21.05 -7.07 3.44
C GLU A 3 21.73 -7.79 2.25
N GLU A 4 22.96 -7.39 1.94
CA GLU A 4 23.71 -7.99 0.86
C GLU A 4 24.07 -9.47 1.12
N GLU A 5 24.48 -9.80 2.35
CA GLU A 5 24.73 -11.19 2.75
C GLU A 5 23.45 -12.03 2.72
N MET A 6 22.35 -11.46 3.15
CA MET A 6 21.04 -12.10 3.13
C MET A 6 20.62 -12.41 1.69
N ILE A 7 20.69 -11.44 0.79
CA ILE A 7 20.37 -11.64 -0.63
C ILE A 7 21.25 -12.70 -1.28
N LYS A 8 22.58 -12.64 -1.05
CA LYS A 8 23.52 -13.67 -1.56
C LYS A 8 23.20 -15.07 -1.04
N ALA A 9 22.79 -15.18 0.21
CA ALA A 9 22.38 -16.46 0.81
C ALA A 9 21.10 -16.99 0.17
N ILE A 10 20.10 -16.13 -0.07
CA ILE A 10 18.84 -16.50 -0.73
C ILE A 10 19.11 -17.02 -2.15
N LEU A 11 19.94 -16.31 -2.91
CA LEU A 11 20.32 -16.72 -4.28
C LEU A 11 21.07 -18.06 -4.35
N LYS A 12 21.67 -18.47 -3.23
CA LYS A 12 22.28 -19.82 -3.07
C LYS A 12 21.28 -20.87 -2.58
N GLY A 13 20.00 -20.55 -2.48
CA GLY A 13 18.94 -21.46 -2.06
C GLY A 13 18.72 -21.56 -0.55
N ASN A 14 19.24 -20.63 0.25
CA ASN A 14 19.03 -20.63 1.69
C ASN A 14 17.63 -20.15 2.05
N GLN A 15 16.72 -21.08 2.34
CA GLN A 15 15.34 -20.79 2.72
C GLN A 15 15.22 -19.99 4.04
N LYS A 16 16.13 -20.19 5.00
CA LYS A 16 16.11 -19.44 6.27
C LYS A 16 16.44 -17.96 6.05
N ALA A 17 17.32 -17.65 5.10
CA ALA A 17 17.62 -16.27 4.72
C ALA A 17 16.41 -15.60 4.05
N PHE A 18 15.64 -16.33 3.21
CA PHE A 18 14.41 -15.80 2.62
C PHE A 18 13.34 -15.58 3.70
N LYS A 19 13.17 -16.52 4.63
CA LYS A 19 12.27 -16.33 5.76
C LYS A 19 12.61 -15.05 6.55
N LEU A 20 13.89 -14.81 6.83
CA LEU A 20 14.34 -13.60 7.52
C LEU A 20 14.00 -12.33 6.71
N LEU A 21 14.12 -12.36 5.40
CA LEU A 21 13.68 -11.24 4.53
C LEU A 21 12.18 -10.99 4.71
N VAL A 22 11.36 -12.04 4.64
CA VAL A 22 9.91 -11.93 4.84
C VAL A 22 9.61 -11.37 6.23
N ASP A 23 10.18 -11.94 7.29
CA ASP A 23 9.97 -11.51 8.67
C ASP A 23 10.32 -10.01 8.88
N ASN A 24 11.36 -9.51 8.22
CA ASN A 24 11.79 -8.12 8.31
C ASN A 24 10.87 -7.13 7.57
N TYR A 25 10.25 -7.56 6.47
CA TYR A 25 9.55 -6.65 5.56
C TYR A 25 8.05 -6.91 5.41
N GLN A 26 7.51 -8.01 6.00
CA GLN A 26 6.10 -8.37 5.82
C GLN A 26 5.15 -7.26 6.29
N LEU A 27 5.43 -6.63 7.42
CA LEU A 27 4.56 -5.57 7.96
C LEU A 27 4.50 -4.37 7.02
N MET A 28 5.66 -3.93 6.52
CA MET A 28 5.76 -2.86 5.53
C MET A 28 4.97 -3.19 4.26
N VAL A 29 5.16 -4.40 3.71
CA VAL A 29 4.49 -4.82 2.47
C VAL A 29 2.98 -4.93 2.67
N VAL A 30 2.51 -5.55 3.76
CA VAL A 30 1.08 -5.66 4.07
C VAL A 30 0.45 -4.28 4.27
N ASN A 31 1.08 -3.38 5.03
CA ASN A 31 0.56 -2.03 5.25
C ASN A 31 0.46 -1.26 3.93
N THR A 32 1.50 -1.33 3.09
CA THR A 32 1.47 -0.71 1.76
C THR A 32 0.30 -1.24 0.93
N CYS A 33 0.14 -2.57 0.84
CA CYS A 33 -0.99 -3.17 0.12
C CYS A 33 -2.34 -2.72 0.71
N HIS A 34 -2.47 -2.75 2.04
CA HIS A 34 -3.69 -2.35 2.73
C HIS A 34 -4.11 -0.90 2.45
N ALA A 35 -3.15 0.02 2.34
CA ALA A 35 -3.43 1.41 2.00
C ALA A 35 -4.06 1.59 0.60
N PHE A 36 -3.93 0.60 -0.29
CA PHE A 36 -4.54 0.60 -1.62
C PHE A 36 -5.90 -0.11 -1.66
N VAL A 37 -6.05 -1.22 -0.94
CA VAL A 37 -7.26 -2.07 -1.05
C VAL A 37 -8.25 -1.87 0.10
N HIS A 38 -7.80 -1.31 1.23
CA HIS A 38 -8.58 -1.02 2.44
C HIS A 38 -9.21 -2.27 3.10
N ASP A 39 -8.75 -3.44 2.73
CA ASP A 39 -9.13 -4.73 3.29
C ASP A 39 -7.88 -5.52 3.67
N ARG A 40 -7.87 -6.06 4.90
CA ARG A 40 -6.68 -6.70 5.45
C ARG A 40 -6.40 -8.06 4.82
N ASP A 41 -7.43 -8.86 4.61
CA ASP A 41 -7.28 -10.19 4.04
C ASP A 41 -6.80 -10.11 2.60
N GLU A 42 -7.34 -9.17 1.82
CA GLU A 42 -6.86 -8.87 0.48
C GLU A 42 -5.41 -8.34 0.48
N ALA A 43 -5.08 -7.46 1.40
CA ALA A 43 -3.72 -6.95 1.52
C ALA A 43 -2.72 -8.07 1.84
N GLU A 44 -3.08 -9.03 2.69
CA GLU A 44 -2.25 -10.19 3.01
C GLU A 44 -2.09 -11.13 1.80
N ASP A 45 -3.15 -11.36 1.02
CA ASP A 45 -3.09 -12.12 -0.25
C ASP A 45 -2.15 -11.44 -1.26
N ILE A 46 -2.28 -10.14 -1.45
CA ILE A 46 -1.38 -9.37 -2.35
C ILE A 46 0.06 -9.41 -1.84
N ALA A 47 0.27 -9.30 -0.53
CA ALA A 47 1.59 -9.36 0.06
C ALA A 47 2.27 -10.72 -0.16
N GLN A 48 1.52 -11.83 -0.14
CA GLN A 48 2.05 -13.14 -0.52
C GLN A 48 2.52 -13.14 -1.99
N ASP A 49 1.73 -12.61 -2.90
CA ASP A 49 2.11 -12.46 -4.32
C ASP A 49 3.34 -11.57 -4.50
N VAL A 50 3.46 -10.51 -3.69
CA VAL A 50 4.66 -9.65 -3.66
C VAL A 50 5.89 -10.47 -3.29
N PHE A 51 5.85 -11.26 -2.22
CA PHE A 51 7.00 -12.07 -1.80
C PHE A 51 7.34 -13.20 -2.77
N ILE A 52 6.34 -13.78 -3.46
CA ILE A 52 6.59 -14.72 -4.56
C ILE A 52 7.37 -14.00 -5.67
N GLN A 53 6.91 -12.83 -6.10
CA GLN A 53 7.61 -12.04 -7.12
C GLN A 53 9.00 -11.60 -6.66
N VAL A 54 9.17 -11.25 -5.40
CA VAL A 54 10.47 -10.92 -4.79
C VAL A 54 11.41 -12.13 -4.94
N PHE A 55 10.97 -13.31 -4.54
CA PHE A 55 11.78 -14.52 -4.65
C PHE A 55 12.21 -14.81 -6.09
N GLU A 56 11.30 -14.70 -7.05
CA GLU A 56 11.57 -14.97 -8.47
C GLU A 56 12.47 -13.89 -9.11
N SER A 57 12.41 -12.65 -8.65
CA SER A 57 13.11 -11.52 -9.27
C SER A 57 14.32 -11.01 -8.48
N LEU A 58 14.61 -11.59 -7.31
CA LEU A 58 15.71 -11.14 -6.43
C LEU A 58 17.08 -11.16 -7.13
N GLY A 59 17.30 -12.10 -8.04
CA GLY A 59 18.53 -12.18 -8.85
C GLY A 59 18.73 -10.99 -9.80
N LYS A 60 17.68 -10.18 -10.04
CA LYS A 60 17.74 -8.96 -10.87
C LYS A 60 17.97 -7.69 -10.03
N PHE A 61 17.97 -7.81 -8.70
CA PHE A 61 18.24 -6.68 -7.82
C PHE A 61 19.71 -6.25 -7.89
N ARG A 62 19.98 -5.01 -8.31
CA ARG A 62 21.32 -4.52 -8.64
C ARG A 62 21.98 -3.70 -7.54
N PHE A 63 21.37 -3.59 -6.36
CA PHE A 63 21.87 -2.73 -5.27
C PHE A 63 22.01 -1.23 -5.65
N GLU A 64 21.28 -0.77 -6.66
CA GLU A 64 21.23 0.64 -7.09
C GLU A 64 20.29 1.48 -6.21
N SER A 65 19.48 0.85 -5.38
CA SER A 65 18.59 1.44 -4.38
C SER A 65 18.58 0.60 -3.10
N LYS A 66 17.97 1.12 -2.04
CA LYS A 66 17.69 0.31 -0.85
C LYS A 66 16.77 -0.87 -1.21
N LEU A 67 16.91 -1.99 -0.52
CA LEU A 67 16.02 -3.14 -0.70
C LEU A 67 14.56 -2.76 -0.41
N SER A 68 14.31 -1.95 0.62
CA SER A 68 12.98 -1.42 0.94
C SER A 68 12.35 -0.63 -0.23
N THR A 69 13.12 0.23 -0.91
CA THR A 69 12.66 0.96 -2.10
C THR A 69 12.21 0.01 -3.21
N TRP A 70 12.97 -1.04 -3.44
CA TRP A 70 12.65 -2.04 -4.45
C TRP A 70 11.39 -2.85 -4.07
N LEU A 71 11.25 -3.23 -2.79
CA LEU A 71 10.05 -3.88 -2.27
C LEU A 71 8.81 -2.99 -2.39
N TYR A 72 8.91 -1.69 -2.03
CA TYR A 72 7.81 -0.74 -2.24
C TYR A 72 7.35 -0.69 -3.70
N ARG A 73 8.28 -0.66 -4.66
CA ARG A 73 7.92 -0.68 -6.10
C ARG A 73 7.09 -1.91 -6.45
N ILE A 74 7.48 -3.09 -5.97
CA ILE A 74 6.74 -4.32 -6.24
C ILE A 74 5.37 -4.29 -5.58
N ALA A 75 5.28 -3.91 -4.30
CA ALA A 75 4.04 -3.83 -3.54
C ALA A 75 3.05 -2.84 -4.17
N VAL A 76 3.51 -1.62 -4.50
CA VAL A 76 2.69 -0.60 -5.16
C VAL A 76 2.16 -1.11 -6.50
N ASN A 77 3.03 -1.67 -7.36
CA ASN A 77 2.63 -2.15 -8.67
C ASN A 77 1.63 -3.32 -8.57
N ARG A 78 1.83 -4.26 -7.63
CA ARG A 78 0.89 -5.36 -7.39
C ARG A 78 -0.45 -4.85 -6.90
N SER A 79 -0.47 -3.94 -5.96
CA SER A 79 -1.70 -3.34 -5.41
C SER A 79 -2.48 -2.58 -6.49
N ILE A 80 -1.82 -1.76 -7.31
CA ILE A 80 -2.45 -1.05 -8.42
C ILE A 80 -3.05 -2.03 -9.43
N ASN A 81 -2.31 -3.05 -9.82
CA ASN A 81 -2.80 -4.06 -10.76
C ASN A 81 -3.98 -4.84 -10.19
N HIS A 82 -3.94 -5.17 -8.89
CA HIS A 82 -5.06 -5.81 -8.21
C HIS A 82 -6.31 -4.92 -8.24
N CYS A 83 -6.21 -3.65 -7.86
CA CYS A 83 -7.34 -2.70 -7.92
C CYS A 83 -7.95 -2.54 -9.33
N LYS A 84 -7.15 -2.72 -10.39
CA LYS A 84 -7.61 -2.68 -11.78
C LYS A 84 -8.22 -4.00 -12.26
N SER A 85 -7.95 -5.10 -11.56
CA SER A 85 -8.45 -6.43 -11.95
C SER A 85 -9.97 -6.55 -11.79
N PRO A 86 -10.63 -7.46 -12.53
CA PRO A 86 -12.05 -7.74 -12.32
C PRO A 86 -12.36 -8.18 -10.89
N ARG A 87 -11.49 -8.97 -10.26
CA ARG A 87 -11.63 -9.43 -8.87
C ARG A 87 -11.58 -8.26 -7.90
N GLY A 88 -10.56 -7.40 -7.98
CA GLY A 88 -10.43 -6.23 -7.10
C GLY A 88 -11.59 -5.25 -7.24
N ARG A 89 -12.16 -5.10 -8.45
CA ARG A 89 -13.35 -4.28 -8.67
C ARG A 89 -14.62 -4.91 -8.10
N ALA A 90 -14.79 -6.23 -8.21
CA ALA A 90 -15.94 -6.94 -7.67
C ALA A 90 -15.98 -6.90 -6.13
N ILE A 91 -14.83 -7.12 -5.47
CA ILE A 91 -14.72 -7.08 -4.02
C ILE A 91 -15.03 -5.68 -3.48
N LYS A 92 -14.59 -4.64 -4.18
CA LYS A 92 -14.90 -3.26 -3.80
C LYS A 92 -16.41 -2.97 -3.80
N VAL A 93 -17.15 -3.53 -4.75
CA VAL A 93 -18.62 -3.45 -4.82
C VAL A 93 -19.27 -4.25 -3.67
N ASP A 94 -18.75 -5.44 -3.38
CA ASP A 94 -19.28 -6.30 -2.31
C ASP A 94 -19.05 -5.69 -0.92
N ILE A 95 -17.86 -5.16 -0.63
CA ILE A 95 -17.55 -4.49 0.63
C ILE A 95 -18.47 -3.29 0.86
N GLU A 96 -18.79 -2.51 -0.18
CA GLU A 96 -19.73 -1.39 -0.09
C GLU A 96 -21.16 -1.86 0.28
N SER A 97 -21.56 -3.06 -0.16
CA SER A 97 -22.88 -3.64 0.15
C SER A 97 -22.94 -4.31 1.52
N TRP A 98 -21.85 -4.95 1.97
CA TRP A 98 -21.79 -5.69 3.24
C TRP A 98 -21.61 -4.78 4.46
N LYS A 99 -20.84 -3.69 4.34
CA LYS A 99 -20.62 -2.73 5.43
C LYS A 99 -21.89 -2.00 5.88
N GLN A 100 -22.95 -2.03 5.10
CA GLN A 100 -24.27 -1.57 5.54
C GLN A 100 -24.97 -2.53 6.53
N GLN A 101 -24.45 -3.75 6.74
CA GLN A 101 -25.08 -4.80 7.59
C GLN A 101 -24.30 -5.15 8.86
N GLU A 102 -23.02 -4.88 8.99
CA GLU A 102 -22.22 -5.25 10.17
C GLU A 102 -21.80 -4.05 11.02
N VAL A 103 -22.73 -3.54 11.82
CA VAL A 103 -22.43 -2.80 13.03
C VAL A 103 -22.49 -3.78 14.19
N ALA A 104 -21.38 -4.42 14.52
CA ALA A 104 -21.33 -5.33 15.65
C ALA A 104 -20.05 -5.18 16.50
N GLN A 105 -20.25 -4.55 17.66
CA GLN A 105 -19.71 -4.90 18.96
C GLN A 105 -18.20 -4.78 19.21
N SER A 106 -17.79 -3.61 19.69
CA SER A 106 -16.72 -3.48 20.69
C SER A 106 -17.28 -2.79 21.94
N PRO A 107 -17.05 -3.34 23.15
CA PRO A 107 -17.79 -2.93 24.36
C PRO A 107 -17.30 -1.66 25.07
N GLU A 108 -16.30 -0.94 24.58
CA GLU A 108 -15.58 0.08 25.37
C GLU A 108 -15.68 1.54 24.87
N MET A 109 -16.39 1.80 23.76
CA MET A 109 -16.68 3.17 23.32
C MET A 109 -18.19 3.38 23.10
N PRO A 110 -18.71 4.61 23.24
CA PRO A 110 -20.07 4.90 22.86
C PRO A 110 -20.27 4.52 21.39
N GLN A 111 -21.19 3.63 21.11
CA GLN A 111 -21.46 3.02 19.79
C GLN A 111 -21.61 4.07 18.67
N GLN A 112 -22.11 5.24 19.02
CA GLN A 112 -22.30 6.36 18.11
C GLN A 112 -20.98 7.00 17.65
N GLN A 113 -20.00 7.11 18.55
CA GLN A 113 -18.67 7.67 18.22
C GLN A 113 -17.87 6.74 17.30
N LEU A 114 -17.95 5.42 17.53
CA LEU A 114 -17.33 4.43 16.67
C LEU A 114 -17.90 4.43 15.25
N LEU A 115 -19.22 4.60 15.13
CA LEU A 115 -19.90 4.73 13.84
C LEU A 115 -19.46 5.96 13.07
N GLU A 116 -19.40 7.11 13.74
CA GLU A 116 -18.98 8.37 13.13
C GLU A 116 -17.52 8.33 12.66
N GLU A 117 -16.62 7.70 13.42
CA GLU A 117 -15.21 7.52 13.03
C GLU A 117 -15.07 6.56 11.83
N GLN A 118 -15.85 5.48 11.80
CA GLN A 118 -15.85 4.54 10.67
C GLN A 118 -16.39 5.20 9.40
N GLU A 119 -17.47 5.94 9.49
CA GLU A 119 -18.04 6.69 8.36
C GLU A 119 -17.04 7.72 7.80
N GLN A 120 -16.33 8.44 8.68
CA GLN A 120 -15.31 9.41 8.28
C GLN A 120 -14.13 8.73 7.57
N LEU A 121 -13.67 7.57 8.08
CA LEU A 121 -12.61 6.80 7.48
C LEU A 121 -13.01 6.27 6.09
N GLU A 122 -14.23 5.77 5.96
CA GLU A 122 -14.74 5.32 4.65
C GLU A 122 -14.85 6.46 3.64
N LEU A 123 -15.31 7.63 4.07
CA LEU A 123 -15.35 8.81 3.22
C LEU A 123 -13.96 9.23 2.75
N LEU A 124 -12.96 9.15 3.64
CA LEU A 124 -11.57 9.42 3.28
C LEU A 124 -11.03 8.40 2.28
N HIS A 125 -11.25 7.10 2.49
CA HIS A 125 -10.83 6.05 1.57
C HIS A 125 -11.45 6.23 0.19
N ARG A 126 -12.76 6.50 0.11
CA ARG A 126 -13.46 6.79 -1.15
C ARG A 126 -12.89 8.02 -1.86
N ALA A 127 -12.54 9.06 -1.12
CA ALA A 127 -11.93 10.26 -1.70
C ALA A 127 -10.53 9.98 -2.25
N ILE A 128 -9.71 9.22 -1.53
CA ILE A 128 -8.37 8.79 -1.97
C ILE A 128 -8.47 7.92 -3.23
N ASP A 129 -9.45 7.03 -3.29
CA ASP A 129 -9.66 6.15 -4.44
C ASP A 129 -10.10 6.89 -5.72
N GLN A 130 -10.69 8.07 -5.58
CA GLN A 130 -11.06 8.93 -6.73
C GLN A 130 -9.87 9.72 -7.28
N LEU A 131 -8.74 9.77 -6.58
CA LEU A 131 -7.55 10.45 -7.07
C LEU A 131 -6.96 9.73 -8.30
N PRO A 132 -6.39 10.47 -9.26
CA PRO A 132 -5.55 9.88 -10.29
C PRO A 132 -4.44 9.02 -9.69
N GLU A 133 -4.13 7.88 -10.31
CA GLU A 133 -3.25 6.83 -9.77
C GLU A 133 -1.93 7.36 -9.21
N ASN A 134 -1.21 8.22 -9.95
CA ASN A 134 0.07 8.75 -9.48
C ASN A 134 -0.09 9.68 -8.26
N GLN A 135 -1.19 10.44 -8.19
CA GLN A 135 -1.48 11.29 -7.04
C GLN A 135 -1.82 10.44 -5.81
N ARG A 136 -2.64 9.40 -6.00
CA ARG A 136 -2.98 8.44 -4.95
C ARG A 136 -1.74 7.72 -4.44
N THR A 137 -0.89 7.23 -5.32
CA THR A 137 0.36 6.55 -4.96
C THR A 137 1.28 7.45 -4.16
N ALA A 138 1.55 8.67 -4.63
CA ALA A 138 2.40 9.62 -3.91
C ALA A 138 1.83 9.95 -2.53
N LEU A 139 0.51 10.14 -2.42
CA LEU A 139 -0.16 10.42 -1.16
C LEU A 139 -0.06 9.26 -0.18
N ILE A 140 -0.30 8.02 -0.63
CA ILE A 140 -0.19 6.81 0.19
C ILE A 140 1.23 6.67 0.72
N LEU A 141 2.24 6.74 -0.14
CA LEU A 141 3.64 6.63 0.27
C LEU A 141 4.06 7.72 1.26
N ASN A 142 3.52 8.93 1.13
CA ASN A 142 3.84 10.01 2.04
C ASN A 142 3.11 9.93 3.39
N LYS A 143 1.79 9.60 3.39
CA LYS A 143 0.94 9.71 4.57
C LYS A 143 0.80 8.41 5.36
N TYR A 144 0.82 7.26 4.68
CA TYR A 144 0.69 5.96 5.35
C TYR A 144 2.04 5.30 5.60
N GLU A 145 3.01 5.47 4.70
CA GLU A 145 4.34 4.89 4.82
C GLU A 145 5.39 5.90 5.31
N GLU A 146 5.00 7.15 5.53
CA GLU A 146 5.85 8.25 6.05
C GLU A 146 7.14 8.48 5.26
N LEU A 147 7.15 8.11 3.97
CA LEU A 147 8.32 8.29 3.12
C LEU A 147 8.58 9.77 2.82
N SER A 148 9.85 10.13 2.82
CA SER A 148 10.30 11.43 2.34
C SER A 148 10.04 11.60 0.84
N TYR A 149 9.93 12.81 0.36
CA TYR A 149 9.75 13.10 -1.07
C TYR A 149 10.84 12.50 -1.96
N LYS A 150 12.08 12.42 -1.44
CA LYS A 150 13.18 11.76 -2.14
C LYS A 150 12.96 10.25 -2.27
N GLU A 151 12.55 9.59 -1.21
CA GLU A 151 12.25 8.16 -1.23
C GLU A 151 11.04 7.85 -2.13
N ILE A 152 10.00 8.70 -2.09
CA ILE A 152 8.84 8.59 -3.00
C ILE A 152 9.30 8.72 -4.46
N ALA A 153 10.16 9.70 -4.75
CA ALA A 153 10.71 9.87 -6.09
C ALA A 153 11.49 8.63 -6.56
N GLU A 154 12.27 8.02 -5.68
CA GLU A 154 12.96 6.76 -5.94
C GLU A 154 11.97 5.60 -6.16
N VAL A 155 10.96 5.43 -5.30
CA VAL A 155 9.94 4.37 -5.45
C VAL A 155 9.17 4.51 -6.75
N MET A 156 8.70 5.72 -7.06
CA MET A 156 7.87 5.97 -8.24
C MET A 156 8.68 6.11 -9.54
N GLY A 157 10.00 6.26 -9.46
CA GLY A 157 10.86 6.50 -10.63
C GLY A 157 10.62 7.85 -11.30
N VAL A 158 10.32 8.89 -10.51
CA VAL A 158 10.06 10.26 -10.96
C VAL A 158 11.01 11.25 -10.30
N THR A 159 10.98 12.52 -10.73
CA THR A 159 11.78 13.57 -10.12
C THR A 159 11.19 14.06 -8.80
N LEU A 160 11.99 14.64 -7.92
CA LEU A 160 11.54 15.27 -6.68
C LEU A 160 10.45 16.33 -6.94
N SER A 161 10.64 17.19 -7.93
CA SER A 161 9.66 18.20 -8.34
C SER A 161 8.33 17.58 -8.81
N SER A 162 8.39 16.41 -9.44
CA SER A 162 7.17 15.67 -9.81
C SER A 162 6.41 15.19 -8.57
N VAL A 163 7.11 14.71 -7.54
CA VAL A 163 6.47 14.29 -6.26
C VAL A 163 5.79 15.49 -5.59
N GLU A 164 6.47 16.64 -5.49
CA GLU A 164 5.90 17.86 -4.94
C GLU A 164 4.61 18.27 -5.67
N SER A 165 4.65 18.23 -7.01
CA SER A 165 3.48 18.55 -7.84
C SER A 165 2.35 17.55 -7.67
N LEU A 166 2.66 16.24 -7.55
CA LEU A 166 1.65 15.18 -7.33
C LEU A 166 0.97 15.35 -5.98
N LEU A 167 1.73 15.58 -4.91
CA LEU A 167 1.18 15.77 -3.57
C LEU A 167 0.35 17.05 -3.47
N PHE A 168 0.79 18.14 -4.08
CA PHE A 168 0.03 19.38 -4.16
C PHE A 168 -1.33 19.19 -4.87
N ARG A 169 -1.32 18.51 -6.03
CA ARG A 169 -2.55 18.21 -6.78
C ARG A 169 -3.45 17.24 -6.03
N ALA A 170 -2.89 16.22 -5.36
CA ALA A 170 -3.65 15.28 -4.55
C ALA A 170 -4.41 16.02 -3.44
N LYS A 171 -3.73 16.92 -2.70
CA LYS A 171 -4.34 17.74 -1.67
C LYS A 171 -5.49 18.59 -2.23
N ASN A 172 -5.26 19.32 -3.31
CA ASN A 172 -6.29 20.18 -3.92
C ASN A 172 -7.49 19.37 -4.43
N ASN A 173 -7.26 18.17 -4.97
CA ASN A 173 -8.34 17.30 -5.43
C ASN A 173 -9.15 16.73 -4.26
N LEU A 174 -8.50 16.33 -3.17
CA LEU A 174 -9.21 15.93 -1.95
C LEU A 174 -10.05 17.06 -1.38
N GLU A 175 -9.52 18.28 -1.28
CA GLU A 175 -10.26 19.46 -0.82
C GLU A 175 -11.52 19.71 -1.67
N LYS A 176 -11.41 19.56 -3.01
CA LYS A 176 -12.57 19.67 -3.90
C LYS A 176 -13.62 18.59 -3.63
N ILE A 177 -13.21 17.33 -3.47
CA ILE A 177 -14.11 16.20 -3.19
C ILE A 177 -14.88 16.44 -1.89
N PHE A 178 -14.21 16.92 -0.84
CA PHE A 178 -14.85 17.19 0.45
C PHE A 178 -15.74 18.46 0.45
N ASN A 179 -15.38 19.48 -0.34
CA ASN A 179 -16.15 20.74 -0.40
C ASN A 179 -17.35 20.68 -1.38
N THR A 180 -17.47 19.61 -2.17
CA THR A 180 -18.60 19.43 -3.13
C THR A 180 -19.81 18.75 -2.47
N LYS A 181 -19.74 18.46 -1.17
CA LYS A 181 -20.84 17.97 -0.33
C LYS A 181 -21.35 19.09 0.55
#